data_3a066cc6013a585f9a4333108e5a7955
#
_entry.id   3a066cc6013a585f9a4333108e5a7955
#
_cell.length_a   1.000
_cell.length_b   1.000
_cell.length_c   1.000
_cell.angle_alpha   90.00
_cell.angle_beta   90.00
_cell.angle_gamma   90.00
#
_symmetry.space_group_name_H-M   'P 1'
#
loop_
_entity.id
_entity.type
_entity.pdbx_description
1 polymer ?
#
loop_
_entity_poly.entity_id
_entity_poly.type
_entity_poly.pdbx_seq_one_letter_code
_entity_poly.pdbx_strand_id
1 'polypeptide(L)'
;MDIKIAIAMPTNRGVKAQTVKSLLELDCKYEKHIIIATQGYTISENRIYIAMQAIKNKCTHILSTDDDMIFPISTLNQLLKHNKDIVGVVANSRAFPLMPVVEFFDDDKISVTDRLMGRRDIPKELFECKAVGGGVTLVKTNIYDKIKKPWYDTETYDFGMTKMGEDSWFCRQIRNEGIKIWCDPQIKIGHIGSYVF
;
A
#
# COMPACT_ATOMS: atom_id res chain seq x y z
N MET A 1 -21.94 5.66 10.57
CA MET A 1 -21.42 6.51 9.48
C MET A 1 -21.47 5.70 8.20
N ASP A 2 -21.97 6.29 7.15
CA ASP A 2 -21.97 5.65 5.84
C ASP A 2 -20.53 5.53 5.33
N ILE A 3 -20.19 4.40 4.73
CA ILE A 3 -18.86 4.16 4.19
C ILE A 3 -18.72 4.98 2.90
N LYS A 4 -17.66 5.78 2.83
CA LYS A 4 -17.22 6.51 1.65
C LYS A 4 -15.75 6.21 1.39
N ILE A 5 -15.44 5.80 0.17
CA ILE A 5 -14.11 5.33 -0.20
C ILE A 5 -13.38 6.35 -1.08
N ALA A 6 -12.20 6.80 -0.67
CA ALA A 6 -11.25 7.40 -1.59
C ALA A 6 -10.50 6.27 -2.34
N ILE A 7 -10.65 6.20 -3.65
CA ILE A 7 -9.80 5.37 -4.50
C ILE A 7 -8.66 6.26 -4.97
N ALA A 8 -7.45 5.98 -4.53
CA ALA A 8 -6.37 6.94 -4.58
C ALA A 8 -5.09 6.34 -5.19
N MET A 9 -4.43 7.16 -6.00
CA MET A 9 -3.26 6.75 -6.75
C MET A 9 -2.21 7.86 -6.76
N PRO A 10 -1.05 7.69 -6.11
CA PRO A 10 0.10 8.55 -6.31
C PRO A 10 0.79 8.17 -7.62
N THR A 11 1.14 9.14 -8.45
CA THR A 11 1.93 8.89 -9.67
C THR A 11 2.75 10.11 -10.07
N ASN A 12 3.98 9.88 -10.55
CA ASN A 12 4.84 10.91 -11.13
C ASN A 12 5.11 10.65 -12.63
N ARG A 13 4.59 9.57 -13.19
CA ARG A 13 4.90 9.10 -14.55
C ARG A 13 3.68 8.67 -15.36
N GLY A 14 2.49 8.82 -14.80
CA GLY A 14 1.23 8.40 -15.42
C GLY A 14 0.84 6.97 -15.09
N VAL A 15 -0.44 6.68 -15.26
CA VAL A 15 -1.07 5.42 -14.87
C VAL A 15 -1.02 4.41 -16.02
N LYS A 16 -0.66 3.17 -15.73
CA LYS A 16 -0.68 2.09 -16.74
C LYS A 16 -2.12 1.73 -17.13
N ALA A 17 -2.34 1.45 -18.42
CA ALA A 17 -3.67 1.15 -18.94
C ALA A 17 -4.34 -0.05 -18.24
N GLN A 18 -3.56 -1.07 -17.87
CA GLN A 18 -4.06 -2.23 -17.13
C GLN A 18 -4.51 -1.86 -15.72
N THR A 19 -3.82 -0.92 -15.05
CA THR A 19 -4.22 -0.39 -13.75
C THR A 19 -5.53 0.39 -13.87
N VAL A 20 -5.67 1.22 -14.90
CA VAL A 20 -6.94 1.92 -15.21
C VAL A 20 -8.07 0.92 -15.40
N LYS A 21 -7.84 -0.17 -16.14
CA LYS A 21 -8.83 -1.23 -16.30
C LYS A 21 -9.26 -1.81 -14.96
N SER A 22 -8.31 -2.21 -14.09
CA SER A 22 -8.62 -2.74 -12.75
C SER A 22 -9.44 -1.76 -11.91
N LEU A 23 -9.17 -0.44 -12.01
CA LEU A 23 -9.94 0.59 -11.32
C LEU A 23 -11.37 0.73 -11.84
N LEU A 24 -11.55 0.69 -13.17
CA LEU A 24 -12.88 0.80 -13.80
C LEU A 24 -13.76 -0.40 -13.50
N GLU A 25 -13.16 -1.60 -13.43
CA GLU A 25 -13.85 -2.85 -13.14
C GLU A 25 -14.07 -3.08 -11.63
N LEU A 26 -13.47 -2.25 -10.76
CA LEU A 26 -13.52 -2.44 -9.31
C LEU A 26 -14.95 -2.39 -8.78
N ASP A 27 -15.43 -3.50 -8.20
CA ASP A 27 -16.73 -3.58 -7.57
C ASP A 27 -16.74 -2.82 -6.24
N CYS A 28 -17.62 -1.83 -6.17
CA CYS A 28 -17.79 -0.99 -4.99
C CYS A 28 -19.23 -0.48 -4.90
N LYS A 29 -19.93 -0.95 -3.89
CA LYS A 29 -21.32 -0.52 -3.60
C LYS A 29 -21.41 0.79 -2.81
N TYR A 30 -20.28 1.34 -2.38
CA TYR A 30 -20.22 2.57 -1.58
C TYR A 30 -19.92 3.79 -2.45
N GLU A 31 -20.16 4.97 -1.91
CA GLU A 31 -19.77 6.22 -2.56
C GLU A 31 -18.24 6.24 -2.78
N LYS A 32 -17.84 6.53 -4.01
CA LYS A 32 -16.44 6.59 -4.44
C LYS A 32 -16.00 8.02 -4.69
N HIS A 33 -14.81 8.36 -4.24
CA HIS A 33 -14.11 9.59 -4.58
C HIS A 33 -12.73 9.23 -5.15
N ILE A 34 -12.49 9.57 -6.42
CA ILE A 34 -11.23 9.22 -7.11
C ILE A 34 -10.23 10.35 -6.92
N ILE A 35 -9.02 10.02 -6.47
CA ILE A 35 -7.92 10.95 -6.25
C ILE A 35 -6.68 10.42 -6.98
N ILE A 36 -6.28 11.09 -8.06
CA ILE A 36 -5.00 10.83 -8.73
C ILE A 36 -4.06 11.99 -8.37
N ALA A 37 -3.03 11.71 -7.60
CA ALA A 37 -2.09 12.71 -7.11
C ALA A 37 -0.82 12.73 -7.98
N THR A 38 -0.60 13.87 -8.64
CA THR A 38 0.52 14.10 -9.56
C THR A 38 1.31 15.37 -9.22
N GLN A 39 0.99 16.03 -8.10
CA GLN A 39 1.46 17.41 -7.82
C GLN A 39 2.68 17.46 -6.90
N GLY A 40 2.98 16.37 -6.19
CA GLY A 40 4.18 16.27 -5.35
C GLY A 40 5.42 15.97 -6.19
N TYR A 41 6.57 16.48 -5.74
CA TYR A 41 7.87 16.11 -6.30
C TYR A 41 8.26 14.67 -5.94
N THR A 42 7.70 14.15 -4.86
CA THR A 42 7.95 12.80 -4.35
C THR A 42 6.66 12.00 -4.22
N ILE A 43 6.77 10.67 -4.18
CA ILE A 43 5.63 9.80 -3.89
C ILE A 43 5.09 10.06 -2.48
N SER A 44 5.96 10.34 -1.50
CA SER A 44 5.56 10.72 -0.14
C SER A 44 4.62 11.92 -0.14
N GLU A 45 4.96 12.99 -0.88
CA GLU A 45 4.11 14.19 -1.00
C GLU A 45 2.77 13.88 -1.66
N ASN A 46 2.76 13.06 -2.71
CA ASN A 46 1.53 12.63 -3.36
C ASN A 46 0.64 11.82 -2.40
N ARG A 47 1.21 10.93 -1.57
CA ARG A 47 0.45 10.19 -0.55
C ARG A 47 -0.08 11.11 0.55
N ILE A 48 0.69 12.11 0.99
CA ILE A 48 0.21 13.15 1.93
C ILE A 48 -0.97 13.93 1.33
N TYR A 49 -0.84 14.37 0.07
CA TYR A 49 -1.92 15.06 -0.62
C TYR A 49 -3.19 14.20 -0.71
N ILE A 50 -3.07 12.92 -1.06
CA ILE A 50 -4.17 11.96 -1.07
C ILE A 50 -4.87 11.90 0.29
N ALA A 51 -4.12 11.73 1.37
CA ALA A 51 -4.67 11.67 2.72
C ALA A 51 -5.44 12.96 3.07
N MET A 52 -4.86 14.13 2.78
CA MET A 52 -5.52 15.43 2.99
C MET A 52 -6.83 15.56 2.20
N GLN A 53 -6.84 15.16 0.93
CA GLN A 53 -8.03 15.22 0.08
C GLN A 53 -9.10 14.22 0.54
N ALA A 54 -8.74 13.02 0.94
CA ALA A 54 -9.67 12.03 1.46
C ALA A 54 -10.35 12.52 2.73
N ILE A 55 -9.58 13.09 3.66
CA ILE A 55 -10.11 13.68 4.91
C ILE A 55 -11.05 14.87 4.60
N LYS A 56 -10.60 15.80 3.74
CA LYS A 56 -11.41 16.97 3.31
C LYS A 56 -12.75 16.55 2.70
N ASN A 57 -12.76 15.48 1.92
CA ASN A 57 -13.95 14.93 1.27
C ASN A 57 -14.74 13.96 2.18
N LYS A 58 -14.39 13.86 3.47
CA LYS A 58 -15.07 13.01 4.47
C LYS A 58 -15.10 11.53 4.07
N CYS A 59 -14.07 11.06 3.36
CA CYS A 59 -13.93 9.64 3.09
C CYS A 59 -13.58 8.90 4.39
N THR A 60 -14.19 7.75 4.60
CA THR A 60 -13.94 6.89 5.77
C THR A 60 -12.75 5.95 5.57
N HIS A 61 -12.45 5.64 4.31
CA HIS A 61 -11.37 4.75 3.91
C HIS A 61 -10.64 5.30 2.69
N ILE A 62 -9.37 4.95 2.57
CA ILE A 62 -8.55 5.15 1.38
C ILE A 62 -8.13 3.78 0.86
N LEU A 63 -8.56 3.42 -0.35
CA LEU A 63 -7.92 2.36 -1.13
C LEU A 63 -6.78 3.01 -1.92
N SER A 64 -5.56 2.87 -1.43
CA SER A 64 -4.35 3.31 -2.14
C SER A 64 -3.92 2.22 -3.10
N THR A 65 -3.63 2.60 -4.35
CA THR A 65 -3.05 1.69 -5.34
C THR A 65 -1.89 2.40 -6.04
N ASP A 66 -0.82 1.68 -6.37
CA ASP A 66 0.23 2.25 -7.21
C ASP A 66 -0.22 2.28 -8.69
N ASP A 67 0.45 3.10 -9.50
CA ASP A 67 0.10 3.40 -10.89
C ASP A 67 0.37 2.23 -11.89
N ASP A 68 0.92 1.13 -11.39
CA ASP A 68 1.33 -0.06 -12.16
C ASP A 68 0.83 -1.39 -11.55
N MET A 69 -0.29 -1.36 -10.81
CA MET A 69 -0.88 -2.55 -10.20
C MET A 69 -2.08 -3.08 -10.99
N ILE A 70 -2.19 -4.41 -11.05
CA ILE A 70 -3.36 -5.13 -11.58
C ILE A 70 -3.98 -5.88 -10.41
N PHE A 71 -5.28 -5.72 -10.20
CA PHE A 71 -5.97 -6.36 -9.09
C PHE A 71 -7.39 -6.79 -9.48
N PRO A 72 -7.93 -7.86 -8.81
CA PRO A 72 -9.25 -8.39 -9.08
C PRO A 72 -10.39 -7.38 -8.79
N ILE A 73 -11.49 -7.51 -9.51
CA ILE A 73 -12.72 -6.73 -9.32
C ILE A 73 -13.22 -6.75 -7.86
N SER A 74 -13.03 -7.85 -7.14
CA SER A 74 -13.50 -8.05 -5.76
C SER A 74 -12.55 -7.52 -4.68
N THR A 75 -11.39 -6.97 -5.04
CA THR A 75 -10.30 -6.59 -4.10
C THR A 75 -10.81 -5.69 -2.97
N LEU A 76 -11.48 -4.59 -3.31
CA LEU A 76 -11.97 -3.65 -2.29
C LEU A 76 -12.96 -4.33 -1.31
N ASN A 77 -13.89 -5.10 -1.84
CA ASN A 77 -14.89 -5.78 -1.01
C ASN A 77 -14.26 -6.83 -0.09
N GLN A 78 -13.22 -7.52 -0.54
CA GLN A 78 -12.47 -8.47 0.29
C GLN A 78 -11.71 -7.75 1.41
N LEU A 79 -11.00 -6.66 1.10
CA LEU A 79 -10.30 -5.87 2.11
C LEU A 79 -11.25 -5.27 3.15
N LEU A 80 -12.41 -4.75 2.73
CA LEU A 80 -13.43 -4.20 3.64
C LEU A 80 -14.00 -5.24 4.61
N LYS A 81 -14.17 -6.50 4.17
CA LYS A 81 -14.66 -7.60 5.03
C LYS A 81 -13.77 -7.86 6.24
N HIS A 82 -12.47 -7.61 6.15
CA HIS A 82 -11.55 -7.78 7.28
C HIS A 82 -11.79 -6.77 8.40
N ASN A 83 -12.43 -5.64 8.11
CA ASN A 83 -12.71 -4.55 9.06
C ASN A 83 -11.47 -4.16 9.90
N LYS A 84 -10.31 -4.08 9.27
CA LYS A 84 -9.05 -3.67 9.90
C LYS A 84 -8.83 -2.17 9.72
N ASP A 85 -8.03 -1.58 10.61
CA ASP A 85 -7.65 -0.17 10.48
C ASP A 85 -6.74 0.05 9.28
N ILE A 86 -5.82 -0.90 9.03
CA ILE A 86 -5.02 -0.99 7.82
C ILE A 86 -4.89 -2.45 7.40
N VAL A 87 -5.09 -2.72 6.11
CA VAL A 87 -4.88 -4.03 5.49
C VAL A 87 -4.37 -3.85 4.07
N GLY A 88 -3.25 -4.50 3.77
CA GLY A 88 -2.69 -4.55 2.42
C GLY A 88 -2.75 -5.95 1.83
N VAL A 89 -2.19 -6.10 0.65
CA VAL A 89 -2.02 -7.38 -0.05
C VAL A 89 -0.55 -7.65 -0.33
N VAL A 90 -0.20 -8.90 -0.58
CA VAL A 90 1.16 -9.26 -0.98
C VAL A 90 1.37 -8.89 -2.45
N ALA A 91 2.15 -7.85 -2.70
CA ALA A 91 2.71 -7.56 -4.02
C ALA A 91 4.07 -8.24 -4.17
N ASN A 92 4.50 -8.48 -5.40
CA ASN A 92 5.88 -8.89 -5.67
C ASN A 92 6.69 -7.72 -6.22
N SER A 93 8.01 -7.75 -5.97
CA SER A 93 8.96 -6.83 -6.59
C SER A 93 8.93 -6.96 -8.12
N ARG A 94 9.39 -5.92 -8.84
CA ARG A 94 9.51 -5.95 -10.31
C ARG A 94 10.83 -6.52 -10.82
N ALA A 95 11.66 -7.04 -9.92
CA ALA A 95 12.96 -7.62 -10.25
C ALA A 95 12.97 -9.11 -9.91
N PHE A 96 13.76 -9.89 -10.63
CA PHE A 96 14.02 -11.29 -10.31
C PHE A 96 15.22 -11.42 -9.35
N PRO A 97 15.14 -12.35 -8.39
CA PRO A 97 13.98 -13.17 -8.06
C PRO A 97 12.83 -12.32 -7.53
N LEU A 98 11.59 -12.77 -7.80
CA LEU A 98 10.41 -12.09 -7.26
C LEU A 98 10.41 -12.19 -5.74
N MET A 99 10.35 -11.04 -5.08
CA MET A 99 10.31 -10.95 -3.62
C MET A 99 8.98 -10.34 -3.17
N PRO A 100 8.34 -10.89 -2.12
CA PRO A 100 7.15 -10.30 -1.56
C PRO A 100 7.48 -8.92 -0.94
N VAL A 101 6.66 -7.92 -1.27
CA VAL A 101 6.76 -6.56 -0.72
C VAL A 101 5.90 -6.49 0.55
N VAL A 102 6.35 -7.19 1.57
CA VAL A 102 5.78 -7.19 2.92
C VAL A 102 6.92 -7.41 3.92
N GLU A 103 6.91 -6.70 5.04
CA GLU A 103 7.89 -6.88 6.11
C GLU A 103 7.28 -7.71 7.24
N PHE A 104 8.01 -8.71 7.72
CA PHE A 104 7.61 -9.55 8.84
C PHE A 104 8.35 -9.15 10.11
N PHE A 105 7.81 -9.53 11.28
CA PHE A 105 8.43 -9.23 12.57
C PHE A 105 9.74 -9.99 12.83
N ASP A 106 9.95 -11.08 12.12
CA ASP A 106 11.11 -11.96 12.25
C ASP A 106 12.05 -11.93 11.03
N ASP A 107 11.96 -10.90 10.18
CA ASP A 107 12.82 -10.73 9.01
C ASP A 107 14.31 -10.63 9.35
N ASP A 108 14.65 -10.18 10.55
CA ASP A 108 16.01 -10.15 11.09
C ASP A 108 16.58 -11.54 11.40
N LYS A 109 15.72 -12.56 11.53
CA LYS A 109 16.10 -13.97 11.78
C LYS A 109 16.35 -14.76 10.50
N ILE A 110 15.99 -14.18 9.34
CA ILE A 110 16.16 -14.82 8.03
C ILE A 110 17.45 -14.33 7.40
N SER A 111 18.23 -15.26 6.83
CA SER A 111 19.46 -14.87 6.15
C SER A 111 19.19 -13.84 5.04
N VAL A 112 20.13 -12.92 4.83
CA VAL A 112 20.03 -11.94 3.73
C VAL A 112 19.88 -12.67 2.40
N THR A 113 20.58 -13.79 2.20
CA THR A 113 20.51 -14.60 0.97
C THR A 113 19.11 -15.16 0.75
N ASP A 114 18.49 -15.78 1.76
CA ASP A 114 17.14 -16.36 1.62
C ASP A 114 16.10 -15.26 1.35
N ARG A 115 16.22 -14.10 2.00
CA ARG A 115 15.37 -12.95 1.74
C ARG A 115 15.52 -12.42 0.31
N LEU A 116 16.77 -12.26 -0.16
CA LEU A 116 17.05 -11.81 -1.53
C LEU A 116 16.65 -12.84 -2.61
N MET A 117 16.57 -14.12 -2.25
CA MET A 117 16.13 -15.18 -3.14
C MET A 117 14.61 -15.43 -3.08
N GLY A 118 13.86 -14.59 -2.37
CA GLY A 118 12.41 -14.74 -2.21
C GLY A 118 11.97 -16.00 -1.47
N ARG A 119 12.87 -16.61 -0.69
CA ARG A 119 12.63 -17.88 0.03
C ARG A 119 11.90 -17.64 1.36
N ARG A 120 10.85 -16.84 1.33
CA ARG A 120 10.00 -16.58 2.48
C ARG A 120 8.65 -17.25 2.29
N ASP A 121 8.27 -18.08 3.23
CA ASP A 121 6.93 -18.65 3.27
C ASP A 121 5.92 -17.57 3.68
N ILE A 122 5.00 -17.29 2.76
CA ILE A 122 3.90 -16.38 3.01
C ILE A 122 2.77 -17.16 3.68
N PRO A 123 2.22 -16.69 4.83
CA PRO A 123 1.03 -17.28 5.43
C PRO A 123 -0.10 -17.41 4.42
N LYS A 124 -0.95 -18.43 4.56
CA LYS A 124 -2.07 -18.68 3.64
C LYS A 124 -3.31 -17.86 3.98
N GLU A 125 -3.43 -17.43 5.22
CA GLU A 125 -4.55 -16.68 5.77
C GLU A 125 -4.13 -15.25 6.13
N LEU A 126 -5.12 -14.39 6.39
CA LEU A 126 -4.89 -13.03 6.88
C LEU A 126 -3.91 -13.03 8.07
N PHE A 127 -2.83 -12.29 7.99
CA PHE A 127 -1.81 -12.26 9.04
C PHE A 127 -1.40 -10.83 9.43
N GLU A 128 -0.92 -10.68 10.66
CA GLU A 128 -0.30 -9.45 11.15
C GLU A 128 1.13 -9.36 10.63
N CYS A 129 1.53 -8.20 10.13
CA CYS A 129 2.87 -7.96 9.59
C CYS A 129 3.44 -6.64 10.10
N LYS A 130 4.74 -6.45 9.89
CA LYS A 130 5.46 -5.25 10.29
C LYS A 130 5.19 -4.08 9.35
N ALA A 131 5.15 -4.34 8.04
CA ALA A 131 4.77 -3.35 7.04
C ALA A 131 4.22 -4.03 5.78
N VAL A 132 3.38 -3.31 5.04
CA VAL A 132 2.90 -3.65 3.70
C VAL A 132 3.31 -2.56 2.73
N GLY A 133 3.57 -2.94 1.49
CA GLY A 133 3.78 -1.96 0.42
C GLY A 133 2.50 -1.23 0.05
N GLY A 134 2.64 -0.02 -0.48
CA GLY A 134 1.51 0.83 -0.90
C GLY A 134 0.83 0.39 -2.19
N GLY A 135 1.28 -0.71 -2.81
CA GLY A 135 0.79 -1.19 -4.10
C GLY A 135 -0.72 -1.40 -4.16
N VAL A 136 -1.31 -2.05 -3.14
CA VAL A 136 -2.77 -2.10 -2.91
C VAL A 136 -3.00 -2.21 -1.40
N THR A 137 -3.50 -1.14 -0.78
CA THR A 137 -3.70 -1.07 0.67
C THR A 137 -4.95 -0.28 1.01
N LEU A 138 -5.79 -0.82 1.90
CA LEU A 138 -6.97 -0.15 2.44
C LEU A 138 -6.66 0.38 3.84
N VAL A 139 -6.89 1.68 4.06
CA VAL A 139 -6.60 2.39 5.31
C VAL A 139 -7.84 3.15 5.76
N LYS A 140 -8.23 3.05 7.04
CA LYS A 140 -9.25 3.94 7.60
C LYS A 140 -8.69 5.35 7.81
N THR A 141 -9.43 6.37 7.41
CA THR A 141 -8.96 7.77 7.47
C THR A 141 -8.72 8.28 8.89
N ASN A 142 -9.41 7.72 9.91
CA ASN A 142 -9.21 8.11 11.31
C ASN A 142 -7.82 7.75 11.88
N ILE A 143 -7.02 6.96 11.16
CA ILE A 143 -5.62 6.69 11.52
C ILE A 143 -4.79 7.98 11.44
N TYR A 144 -5.03 8.83 10.45
CA TYR A 144 -4.28 10.06 10.23
C TYR A 144 -4.42 11.09 11.37
N ASP A 145 -5.47 10.97 12.20
CA ASP A 145 -5.63 11.79 13.41
C ASP A 145 -4.79 11.27 14.58
N LYS A 146 -4.37 10.00 14.53
CA LYS A 146 -3.66 9.32 15.63
C LYS A 146 -2.14 9.36 15.46
N ILE A 147 -1.65 9.37 14.23
CA ILE A 147 -0.21 9.31 13.92
C ILE A 147 0.40 10.69 13.73
N LYS A 148 1.70 10.81 14.03
CA LYS A 148 2.45 12.06 13.88
C LYS A 148 2.72 12.39 12.42
N LYS A 149 2.75 13.69 12.12
CA LYS A 149 3.25 14.19 10.83
C LYS A 149 4.78 14.26 10.84
N PRO A 150 5.44 14.11 9.68
CA PRO A 150 4.82 13.78 8.38
C PRO A 150 4.27 12.36 8.38
N TRP A 151 3.09 12.16 7.79
CA TRP A 151 2.46 10.84 7.70
C TRP A 151 3.26 9.87 6.83
N TYR A 152 3.83 10.38 5.73
CA TYR A 152 4.70 9.66 4.81
C TYR A 152 6.01 10.41 4.68
N ASP A 153 7.13 9.69 4.76
CA ASP A 153 8.48 10.20 4.58
C ASP A 153 9.41 9.05 4.18
N THR A 154 10.65 9.36 3.93
CA THR A 154 11.72 8.40 3.69
C THR A 154 12.85 8.61 4.67
N GLU A 155 13.47 7.52 5.13
CA GLU A 155 14.69 7.58 5.94
C GLU A 155 15.88 7.21 5.06
N THR A 156 16.94 8.00 5.13
CA THR A 156 18.16 7.77 4.36
C THR A 156 19.35 7.45 5.28
N TYR A 157 20.33 6.73 4.77
CA TYR A 157 21.64 6.61 5.39
C TYR A 157 22.41 7.91 5.22
N ASP A 158 23.45 8.14 6.03
CA ASP A 158 24.30 9.35 5.97
C ASP A 158 24.94 9.58 4.59
N PHE A 159 25.13 8.49 3.81
CA PHE A 159 25.64 8.57 2.44
C PHE A 159 24.54 8.74 1.37
N GLY A 160 23.29 9.04 1.77
CA GLY A 160 22.19 9.45 0.89
C GLY A 160 21.35 8.32 0.28
N MET A 161 21.66 7.04 0.47
CA MET A 161 20.81 5.94 0.01
C MET A 161 19.58 5.77 0.91
N THR A 162 18.45 5.40 0.31
CA THR A 162 17.23 5.12 1.05
C THR A 162 17.41 3.91 1.98
N LYS A 163 17.16 4.12 3.27
CA LYS A 163 17.15 3.11 4.32
C LYS A 163 15.74 2.56 4.54
N MET A 164 14.74 3.44 4.44
CA MET A 164 13.32 3.09 4.62
C MET A 164 12.48 3.92 3.64
N GLY A 165 11.65 3.24 2.87
CA GLY A 165 10.68 3.88 1.97
C GLY A 165 9.45 4.42 2.72
N GLU A 166 8.65 5.22 2.00
CA GLU A 166 7.50 5.92 2.57
C GLU A 166 6.41 4.99 3.12
N ASP A 167 6.23 3.82 2.52
CA ASP A 167 5.25 2.83 2.97
C ASP A 167 5.65 2.23 4.33
N SER A 168 6.94 1.84 4.46
CA SER A 168 7.49 1.32 5.71
C SER A 168 7.53 2.40 6.79
N TRP A 169 7.80 3.66 6.40
CA TRP A 169 7.70 4.81 7.32
C TRP A 169 6.28 4.94 7.87
N PHE A 170 5.26 5.00 7.00
CA PHE A 170 3.86 5.09 7.39
C PHE A 170 3.45 3.94 8.30
N CYS A 171 3.81 2.72 7.93
CA CYS A 171 3.57 1.53 8.75
C CYS A 171 4.25 1.62 10.14
N ARG A 172 5.46 2.16 10.21
CA ARG A 172 6.16 2.41 11.50
C ARG A 172 5.39 3.41 12.36
N GLN A 173 4.91 4.51 11.78
CA GLN A 173 4.11 5.50 12.53
C GLN A 173 2.83 4.89 13.10
N ILE A 174 2.13 4.07 12.31
CA ILE A 174 0.92 3.35 12.73
C ILE A 174 1.21 2.41 13.91
N ARG A 175 2.29 1.62 13.83
CA ARG A 175 2.67 0.69 14.91
C ARG A 175 3.08 1.41 16.18
N ASN A 176 3.71 2.57 16.10
CA ASN A 176 4.08 3.36 17.26
C ASN A 176 2.85 3.78 18.09
N GLU A 177 1.67 3.85 17.47
CA GLU A 177 0.39 4.10 18.13
C GLU A 177 -0.34 2.78 18.55
N GLY A 178 0.37 1.65 18.50
CA GLY A 178 -0.19 0.34 18.90
C GLY A 178 -1.19 -0.25 17.91
N ILE A 179 -1.33 0.33 16.71
CA ILE A 179 -2.25 -0.15 15.68
C ILE A 179 -1.60 -1.28 14.88
N LYS A 180 -2.32 -2.39 14.74
CA LYS A 180 -1.85 -3.57 14.00
C LYS A 180 -2.03 -3.41 12.50
N ILE A 181 -1.05 -3.86 11.75
CA ILE A 181 -1.04 -3.89 10.29
C ILE A 181 -1.31 -5.31 9.81
N TRP A 182 -2.21 -5.46 8.86
CA TRP A 182 -2.65 -6.75 8.35
C TRP A 182 -2.33 -6.89 6.87
N CYS A 183 -2.08 -8.12 6.44
CA CYS A 183 -1.86 -8.45 5.04
C CYS A 183 -2.72 -9.65 4.64
N ASP A 184 -3.45 -9.51 3.52
CA ASP A 184 -4.23 -10.59 2.92
C ASP A 184 -3.43 -11.24 1.78
N PRO A 185 -2.98 -12.49 1.92
CA PRO A 185 -2.22 -13.19 0.90
C PRO A 185 -3.10 -13.87 -0.16
N GLN A 186 -4.43 -13.92 0.06
CA GLN A 186 -5.36 -14.60 -0.83
C GLN A 186 -5.73 -13.74 -2.03
N ILE A 187 -5.71 -12.43 -1.90
CA ILE A 187 -5.94 -11.50 -3.00
C ILE A 187 -4.68 -11.46 -3.89
N LYS A 188 -4.80 -12.06 -5.09
CA LYS A 188 -3.68 -12.11 -6.03
C LYS A 188 -3.66 -10.88 -6.90
N ILE A 189 -2.56 -10.15 -6.86
CA ILE A 189 -2.35 -8.93 -7.64
C ILE A 189 -1.12 -9.08 -8.54
N GLY A 190 -1.11 -8.31 -9.64
CA GLY A 190 0.03 -8.22 -10.54
C GLY A 190 0.74 -6.88 -10.39
N HIS A 191 2.05 -6.87 -10.55
CA HIS A 191 2.89 -5.67 -10.58
C HIS A 191 3.50 -5.54 -11.98
N ILE A 192 3.17 -4.49 -12.71
CA ILE A 192 3.59 -4.30 -14.09
C ILE A 192 5.07 -3.88 -14.11
N GLY A 193 5.89 -4.72 -14.73
CA GLY A 193 7.31 -4.44 -14.98
C GLY A 193 7.58 -4.20 -16.46
N SER A 194 8.76 -3.65 -16.78
CA SER A 194 9.28 -3.54 -18.15
C SER A 194 10.54 -4.39 -18.26
N TYR A 195 10.64 -5.15 -19.36
CA TYR A 195 11.85 -5.88 -19.72
C TYR A 195 12.41 -5.28 -20.99
N VAL A 196 13.74 -5.21 -21.10
CA VAL A 196 14.45 -4.91 -22.35
C VAL A 196 14.90 -6.27 -22.90
N PHE A 197 14.47 -6.61 -24.11
CA PHE A 197 14.85 -7.80 -24.83
C PHE A 197 15.97 -7.51 -25.81
#